data_9658f534316e31b5bbc6e5a26b9132f2
#
_entry.id   9658f534316e31b5bbc6e5a26b9132f2
#
_cell.length_a   1.000
_cell.length_b   1.000
_cell.length_c   1.000
_cell.angle_alpha   90.00
_cell.angle_beta   90.00
_cell.angle_gamma   90.00
#
_symmetry.space_group_name_H-M   'P 1'
#
loop_
_entity.id
_entity.type
_entity.pdbx_description
1 polymer ?
#
loop_
_entity_poly.entity_id
_entity_poly.type
_entity_poly.pdbx_seq_one_letter_code
_entity_poly.pdbx_strand_id
1 'polypeptide(L)'
;MSPPEPIKFTDGAAYERFMAPWSRSAGALFLDWLAPGTGRSWVDVGAGNGAFTELVLAKYAPSSVCAIDPSDAQIEAARKKISAKQVELSIGDAMALPYDSNRFDVAVMALVLFFVPDPRKGASEMLRVTKPGGIVASYTWDVMGGGIPAQPLWDEMDAMGKPAARPPSAEISRFAALKALWADLGIRDVETRELVVERTFADFDDYWLSMVVSSPSGIVGKLTGAETAELKRRLQDRLPASASGAITVHAWATAIKGRKAA
;
A
#
# COMPACT_ATOMS: atom_id res chain seq x y z
N MET A 1 9.67 18.20 -19.73
CA MET A 1 9.25 16.79 -19.60
C MET A 1 7.88 16.79 -18.95
N SER A 2 6.89 16.16 -19.57
CA SER A 2 5.57 16.00 -18.95
C SER A 2 5.72 15.15 -17.67
N PRO A 3 4.97 15.43 -16.58
CA PRO A 3 5.00 14.59 -15.41
C PRO A 3 4.62 13.15 -15.79
N PRO A 4 5.22 12.14 -15.13
CA PRO A 4 4.87 10.75 -15.41
C PRO A 4 3.38 10.53 -15.13
N GLU A 5 2.72 9.76 -16.01
CA GLU A 5 1.32 9.42 -15.80
C GLU A 5 1.16 8.66 -14.47
N PRO A 6 0.11 8.97 -13.70
CA PRO A 6 -0.15 8.28 -12.44
C PRO A 6 -0.41 6.79 -12.69
N ILE A 7 0.10 5.95 -11.80
CA ILE A 7 -0.13 4.49 -11.83
C ILE A 7 -1.64 4.26 -11.66
N LYS A 8 -2.29 3.71 -12.69
CA LYS A 8 -3.73 3.40 -12.67
C LYS A 8 -3.94 1.89 -12.57
N PHE A 9 -4.66 1.45 -11.56
CA PHE A 9 -5.05 0.05 -11.38
C PHE A 9 -6.41 -0.17 -12.07
N THR A 10 -6.39 -0.48 -13.37
CA THR A 10 -7.61 -0.67 -14.17
C THR A 10 -8.03 -2.13 -14.33
N ASP A 11 -7.11 -3.09 -14.10
CA ASP A 11 -7.38 -4.53 -14.16
C ASP A 11 -7.34 -5.14 -12.75
N GLY A 12 -8.51 -5.44 -12.19
CA GLY A 12 -8.63 -6.00 -10.85
C GLY A 12 -8.04 -7.41 -10.73
N ALA A 13 -8.11 -8.25 -11.77
CA ALA A 13 -7.56 -9.59 -11.73
C ALA A 13 -6.02 -9.58 -11.80
N ALA A 14 -5.43 -8.66 -12.56
CA ALA A 14 -3.99 -8.45 -12.56
C ALA A 14 -3.50 -7.92 -11.21
N TYR A 15 -4.21 -6.96 -10.60
CA TYR A 15 -3.89 -6.46 -9.27
C TYR A 15 -3.94 -7.56 -8.20
N GLU A 16 -4.98 -8.42 -8.23
CA GLU A 16 -5.12 -9.54 -7.29
C GLU A 16 -3.94 -10.53 -7.39
N ARG A 17 -3.39 -10.78 -8.57
CA ARG A 17 -2.18 -11.60 -8.72
C ARG A 17 -0.91 -10.88 -8.29
N PHE A 18 -0.80 -9.60 -8.65
CA PHE A 18 0.41 -8.80 -8.46
C PHE A 18 0.63 -8.42 -7.00
N MET A 19 -0.28 -7.62 -6.42
CA MET A 19 -0.06 -6.99 -5.12
C MET A 19 -0.92 -7.52 -3.97
N ALA A 20 -2.10 -8.11 -4.24
CA ALA A 20 -3.00 -8.46 -3.17
C ALA A 20 -2.42 -9.45 -2.13
N PRO A 21 -1.68 -10.51 -2.50
CA PRO A 21 -1.06 -11.40 -1.52
C PRO A 21 -0.11 -10.66 -0.57
N TRP A 22 0.72 -9.76 -1.14
CA TRP A 22 1.66 -8.95 -0.38
C TRP A 22 0.96 -7.97 0.56
N SER A 23 -0.04 -7.25 0.04
CA SER A 23 -0.81 -6.26 0.79
C SER A 23 -1.57 -6.90 1.96
N ARG A 24 -2.13 -8.09 1.75
CA ARG A 24 -2.82 -8.85 2.83
C ARG A 24 -1.84 -9.27 3.93
N SER A 25 -0.67 -9.80 3.57
CA SER A 25 0.35 -10.20 4.54
C SER A 25 0.86 -9.00 5.34
N ALA A 26 1.23 -7.90 4.67
CA ALA A 26 1.68 -6.69 5.33
C ALA A 26 0.58 -6.05 6.19
N GLY A 27 -0.66 -6.03 5.70
CA GLY A 27 -1.82 -5.53 6.43
C GLY A 27 -2.11 -6.32 7.69
N ALA A 28 -1.99 -7.66 7.66
CA ALA A 28 -2.16 -8.49 8.83
C ALA A 28 -1.09 -8.20 9.90
N LEU A 29 0.19 -8.13 9.51
CA LEU A 29 1.30 -7.77 10.41
C LEU A 29 1.14 -6.35 10.97
N PHE A 30 0.71 -5.40 10.14
CA PHE A 30 0.44 -4.04 10.57
C PHE A 30 -0.67 -3.99 11.62
N LEU A 31 -1.79 -4.68 11.39
CA LEU A 31 -2.90 -4.72 12.33
C LEU A 31 -2.51 -5.40 13.65
N ASP A 32 -1.67 -6.47 13.62
CA ASP A 32 -1.13 -7.10 14.82
C ASP A 32 -0.33 -6.12 15.68
N TRP A 33 0.49 -5.29 15.03
CA TRP A 33 1.28 -4.29 15.72
C TRP A 33 0.47 -3.06 16.16
N LEU A 34 -0.51 -2.63 15.36
CA LEU A 34 -1.35 -1.48 15.65
C LEU A 34 -2.16 -1.70 16.94
N ALA A 35 -2.76 -2.88 17.07
CA ALA A 35 -3.50 -3.36 18.24
C ALA A 35 -4.44 -2.31 18.89
N PRO A 36 -5.38 -1.69 18.12
CA PRO A 36 -6.19 -0.56 18.61
C PRO A 36 -7.31 -0.96 19.56
N GLY A 37 -7.57 -2.25 19.72
CA GLY A 37 -8.73 -2.82 20.43
C GLY A 37 -9.98 -2.90 19.55
N THR A 38 -10.99 -3.60 20.05
CA THR A 38 -12.27 -3.84 19.36
C THR A 38 -13.25 -2.67 19.51
N GLY A 39 -14.30 -2.66 18.69
CA GLY A 39 -15.42 -1.72 18.81
C GLY A 39 -15.09 -0.26 18.46
N ARG A 40 -13.96 0.02 17.82
CA ARG A 40 -13.53 1.37 17.44
C ARG A 40 -14.21 1.83 16.15
N SER A 41 -14.36 3.15 16.02
CA SER A 41 -14.72 3.80 14.75
C SER A 41 -13.45 4.08 13.94
N TRP A 42 -13.46 3.70 12.64
CA TRP A 42 -12.30 3.78 11.76
C TRP A 42 -12.54 4.64 10.54
N VAL A 43 -11.48 5.26 10.05
CA VAL A 43 -11.38 5.71 8.66
C VAL A 43 -10.21 5.03 7.97
N ASP A 44 -10.50 4.36 6.85
CA ASP A 44 -9.53 3.73 5.95
C ASP A 44 -9.38 4.62 4.72
N VAL A 45 -8.28 5.38 4.67
CA VAL A 45 -8.04 6.40 3.65
C VAL A 45 -7.19 5.81 2.52
N GLY A 46 -7.73 5.79 1.30
CA GLY A 46 -7.16 5.09 0.16
C GLY A 46 -7.48 3.59 0.22
N ALA A 47 -8.73 3.25 0.56
CA ALA A 47 -9.15 1.88 0.82
C ALA A 47 -9.03 0.93 -0.39
N GLY A 48 -8.90 1.48 -1.60
CA GLY A 48 -8.85 0.69 -2.82
C GLY A 48 -10.07 -0.23 -2.96
N ASN A 49 -9.82 -1.49 -3.28
CA ASN A 49 -10.86 -2.51 -3.40
C ASN A 49 -11.34 -3.09 -2.04
N GLY A 50 -11.01 -2.43 -0.93
CA GLY A 50 -11.47 -2.79 0.41
C GLY A 50 -10.66 -3.89 1.12
N ALA A 51 -9.54 -4.34 0.58
CA ALA A 51 -8.79 -5.47 1.15
C ALA A 51 -8.31 -5.23 2.58
N PHE A 52 -7.88 -4.01 2.92
CA PHE A 52 -7.50 -3.66 4.29
C PHE A 52 -8.72 -3.52 5.20
N THR A 53 -9.80 -2.91 4.70
CA THR A 53 -11.09 -2.84 5.41
C THR A 53 -11.60 -4.24 5.80
N GLU A 54 -11.51 -5.25 4.90
CA GLU A 54 -11.87 -6.64 5.20
C GLU A 54 -11.04 -7.21 6.36
N LEU A 55 -9.73 -6.93 6.41
CA LEU A 55 -8.87 -7.36 7.52
C LEU A 55 -9.27 -6.69 8.84
N VAL A 56 -9.62 -5.41 8.83
CA VAL A 56 -10.12 -4.68 10.02
C VAL A 56 -11.42 -5.30 10.54
N LEU A 57 -12.37 -5.59 9.64
CA LEU A 57 -13.64 -6.23 9.98
C LEU A 57 -13.43 -7.61 10.63
N ALA A 58 -12.58 -8.43 10.03
CA ALA A 58 -12.32 -9.79 10.51
C ALA A 58 -11.64 -9.80 11.88
N LYS A 59 -10.77 -8.80 12.16
CA LYS A 59 -9.91 -8.84 13.35
C LYS A 59 -10.43 -8.05 14.54
N TYR A 60 -11.07 -6.90 14.32
CA TYR A 60 -11.35 -5.93 15.39
C TYR A 60 -12.81 -5.64 15.65
N ALA A 61 -13.75 -6.25 14.91
CA ALA A 61 -15.19 -5.99 15.06
C ALA A 61 -15.47 -4.48 15.27
N PRO A 62 -15.12 -3.60 14.31
CA PRO A 62 -15.25 -2.16 14.46
C PRO A 62 -16.73 -1.76 14.63
N SER A 63 -16.98 -0.69 15.39
CA SER A 63 -18.33 -0.11 15.50
C SER A 63 -18.79 0.51 14.17
N SER A 64 -17.83 1.10 13.44
CA SER A 64 -18.05 1.64 12.09
C SER A 64 -16.72 1.73 11.35
N VAL A 65 -16.75 1.64 10.02
CA VAL A 65 -15.63 1.92 9.13
C VAL A 65 -16.11 2.84 8.01
N CYS A 66 -15.50 4.00 7.86
CA CYS A 66 -15.61 4.79 6.64
C CYS A 66 -14.37 4.50 5.79
N ALA A 67 -14.58 3.93 4.61
CA ALA A 67 -13.51 3.58 3.67
C ALA A 67 -13.65 4.47 2.42
N ILE A 68 -12.58 5.21 2.11
CA ILE A 68 -12.60 6.24 1.08
C ILE A 68 -11.43 6.06 0.10
N ASP A 69 -11.72 6.21 -1.19
CA ASP A 69 -10.71 6.12 -2.26
C ASP A 69 -11.07 7.09 -3.40
N PRO A 70 -10.11 7.73 -4.09
CA PRO A 70 -10.42 8.62 -5.20
C PRO A 70 -10.89 7.88 -6.47
N SER A 71 -10.71 6.56 -6.55
CA SER A 71 -11.05 5.75 -7.72
C SER A 71 -12.45 5.13 -7.59
N ASP A 72 -13.38 5.57 -8.44
CA ASP A 72 -14.72 4.99 -8.54
C ASP A 72 -14.66 3.47 -8.79
N ALA A 73 -13.80 3.02 -9.71
CA ALA A 73 -13.63 1.61 -10.03
C ALA A 73 -13.19 0.77 -8.81
N GLN A 74 -12.35 1.32 -7.95
CA GLN A 74 -11.93 0.65 -6.71
C GLN A 74 -13.08 0.58 -5.70
N ILE A 75 -13.81 1.66 -5.51
CA ILE A 75 -14.98 1.69 -4.60
C ILE A 75 -16.07 0.73 -5.09
N GLU A 76 -16.33 0.66 -6.39
CA GLU A 76 -17.26 -0.32 -6.97
C GLU A 76 -16.79 -1.78 -6.74
N ALA A 77 -15.49 -2.04 -6.83
CA ALA A 77 -14.93 -3.35 -6.50
C ALA A 77 -15.07 -3.68 -5.01
N ALA A 78 -14.86 -2.69 -4.13
CA ALA A 78 -15.05 -2.84 -2.69
C ALA A 78 -16.53 -3.13 -2.34
N ARG A 79 -17.48 -2.44 -2.97
CA ARG A 79 -18.94 -2.67 -2.77
C ARG A 79 -19.37 -4.08 -3.11
N LYS A 80 -18.72 -4.73 -4.07
CA LYS A 80 -19.02 -6.14 -4.44
C LYS A 80 -18.52 -7.14 -3.40
N LYS A 81 -17.50 -6.78 -2.61
CA LYS A 81 -16.87 -7.66 -1.61
C LYS A 81 -17.42 -7.42 -0.22
N ILE A 82 -17.64 -6.16 0.15
CA ILE A 82 -18.00 -5.76 1.51
C ILE A 82 -19.50 -5.45 1.59
N SER A 83 -20.23 -6.32 2.27
CA SER A 83 -21.67 -6.16 2.53
C SER A 83 -21.99 -5.82 3.99
N ALA A 84 -20.97 -5.57 4.81
CA ALA A 84 -21.11 -5.30 6.24
C ALA A 84 -21.78 -3.93 6.47
N LYS A 85 -22.91 -3.91 7.21
CA LYS A 85 -23.75 -2.71 7.43
C LYS A 85 -23.02 -1.57 8.13
N GLN A 86 -21.95 -1.85 8.89
CA GLN A 86 -21.13 -0.87 9.58
C GLN A 86 -20.06 -0.23 8.69
N VAL A 87 -20.01 -0.57 7.39
CA VAL A 87 -19.03 -0.01 6.45
C VAL A 87 -19.71 0.96 5.50
N GLU A 88 -19.20 2.19 5.45
CA GLU A 88 -19.53 3.22 4.48
C GLU A 88 -18.39 3.31 3.44
N LEU A 89 -18.71 3.10 2.16
CA LEU A 89 -17.78 3.17 1.04
C LEU A 89 -18.06 4.43 0.22
N SER A 90 -17.08 5.33 0.11
CA SER A 90 -17.24 6.61 -0.57
C SER A 90 -16.06 6.98 -1.47
N ILE A 91 -16.33 7.81 -2.49
CA ILE A 91 -15.28 8.41 -3.32
C ILE A 91 -14.82 9.69 -2.65
N GLY A 92 -13.50 9.92 -2.59
CA GLY A 92 -12.96 11.16 -2.07
C GLY A 92 -11.44 11.23 -2.03
N ASP A 93 -10.94 12.43 -1.74
CA ASP A 93 -9.50 12.74 -1.73
C ASP A 93 -8.95 12.66 -0.30
N ALA A 94 -7.82 11.97 -0.15
CA ALA A 94 -7.07 11.89 1.10
C ALA A 94 -6.66 13.27 1.65
N MET A 95 -6.49 14.27 0.76
CA MET A 95 -6.12 15.64 1.12
C MET A 95 -7.31 16.55 1.45
N ALA A 96 -8.55 16.03 1.38
CA ALA A 96 -9.78 16.76 1.70
C ALA A 96 -10.87 15.77 2.13
N LEU A 97 -10.71 15.17 3.32
CA LEU A 97 -11.64 14.17 3.82
C LEU A 97 -13.01 14.80 4.15
N PRO A 98 -14.13 14.25 3.63
CA PRO A 98 -15.47 14.81 3.79
C PRO A 98 -16.09 14.47 5.16
N TYR A 99 -15.28 14.50 6.21
CA TYR A 99 -15.69 14.13 7.56
C TYR A 99 -15.40 15.27 8.54
N ASP A 100 -16.24 15.38 9.57
CA ASP A 100 -16.03 16.32 10.67
C ASP A 100 -14.74 15.99 11.44
N SER A 101 -14.18 17.03 12.08
CA SER A 101 -13.05 16.85 12.99
C SER A 101 -13.44 15.97 14.18
N ASN A 102 -12.49 15.19 14.69
CA ASN A 102 -12.67 14.37 15.90
C ASN A 102 -13.77 13.30 15.80
N ARG A 103 -13.96 12.72 14.62
CA ARG A 103 -15.00 11.70 14.37
C ARG A 103 -14.54 10.27 14.67
N PHE A 104 -13.29 9.91 14.37
CA PHE A 104 -12.82 8.53 14.39
C PHE A 104 -11.86 8.24 15.55
N ASP A 105 -11.90 7.00 16.04
CA ASP A 105 -10.93 6.51 17.03
C ASP A 105 -9.60 6.13 16.37
N VAL A 106 -9.65 5.70 15.09
CA VAL A 106 -8.48 5.24 14.33
C VAL A 106 -8.57 5.77 12.90
N ALA A 107 -7.51 6.42 12.42
CA ALA A 107 -7.32 6.80 11.03
C ALA A 107 -6.09 6.10 10.45
N VAL A 108 -6.25 5.43 9.31
CA VAL A 108 -5.18 4.67 8.67
C VAL A 108 -5.06 5.00 7.19
N MET A 109 -3.81 5.08 6.70
CA MET A 109 -3.43 4.97 5.29
C MET A 109 -2.61 3.68 5.09
N ALA A 110 -3.23 2.66 4.52
CA ALA A 110 -2.65 1.35 4.29
C ALA A 110 -2.05 1.24 2.88
N LEU A 111 -0.74 1.40 2.72
CA LEU A 111 -0.01 1.44 1.43
C LEU A 111 -0.44 2.61 0.53
N VAL A 112 -0.75 3.77 1.11
CA VAL A 112 -1.35 4.91 0.40
C VAL A 112 -0.49 6.17 0.43
N LEU A 113 0.10 6.50 1.59
CA LEU A 113 0.70 7.83 1.82
C LEU A 113 1.74 8.25 0.76
N PHE A 114 2.48 7.30 0.20
CA PHE A 114 3.46 7.57 -0.86
C PHE A 114 2.83 7.85 -2.24
N PHE A 115 1.52 7.57 -2.41
CA PHE A 115 0.75 7.97 -3.59
C PHE A 115 0.10 9.35 -3.44
N VAL A 116 -0.02 9.88 -2.22
CA VAL A 116 -0.61 11.19 -1.96
C VAL A 116 0.35 12.28 -2.45
N PRO A 117 -0.09 13.20 -3.35
CA PRO A 117 0.79 14.23 -3.90
C PRO A 117 1.39 15.16 -2.83
N ASP A 118 0.61 15.48 -1.80
CA ASP A 118 1.06 16.19 -0.60
C ASP A 118 0.82 15.31 0.64
N PRO A 119 1.81 14.50 1.06
CA PRO A 119 1.68 13.61 2.22
C PRO A 119 1.39 14.37 3.53
N ARG A 120 1.90 15.62 3.64
CA ARG A 120 1.64 16.45 4.82
C ARG A 120 0.16 16.81 4.92
N LYS A 121 -0.46 17.22 3.82
CA LYS A 121 -1.87 17.54 3.78
C LYS A 121 -2.74 16.30 4.05
N GLY A 122 -2.40 15.16 3.45
CA GLY A 122 -3.10 13.90 3.70
C GLY A 122 -3.02 13.46 5.17
N ALA A 123 -1.84 13.48 5.77
CA ALA A 123 -1.65 13.14 7.17
C ALA A 123 -2.33 14.17 8.11
N SER A 124 -2.36 15.47 7.74
CA SER A 124 -3.09 16.50 8.48
C SER A 124 -4.59 16.25 8.51
N GLU A 125 -5.17 15.79 7.40
CA GLU A 125 -6.58 15.42 7.33
C GLU A 125 -6.88 14.19 8.21
N MET A 126 -6.02 13.15 8.16
CA MET A 126 -6.13 12.02 9.08
C MET A 126 -6.13 12.49 10.55
N LEU A 127 -5.18 13.38 10.90
CA LEU A 127 -5.10 13.94 12.24
C LEU A 127 -6.35 14.76 12.61
N ARG A 128 -6.86 15.58 11.68
CA ARG A 128 -8.06 16.40 11.89
C ARG A 128 -9.29 15.56 12.24
N VAL A 129 -9.53 14.50 11.47
CA VAL A 129 -10.73 13.66 11.64
C VAL A 129 -10.60 12.66 12.79
N THR A 130 -9.40 12.46 13.33
CA THR A 130 -9.17 11.58 14.49
C THR A 130 -9.55 12.31 15.78
N LYS A 131 -10.18 11.61 16.73
CA LYS A 131 -10.51 12.12 18.07
C LYS A 131 -9.24 12.40 18.88
N PRO A 132 -9.28 13.32 19.86
CA PRO A 132 -8.22 13.45 20.86
C PRO A 132 -7.90 12.08 21.50
N GLY A 133 -6.63 11.74 21.63
CA GLY A 133 -6.16 10.42 22.10
C GLY A 133 -6.33 9.27 21.11
N GLY A 134 -7.00 9.49 19.98
CA GLY A 134 -7.15 8.50 18.90
C GLY A 134 -5.85 8.22 18.15
N ILE A 135 -5.84 7.16 17.36
CA ILE A 135 -4.67 6.65 16.67
C ILE A 135 -4.63 7.18 15.24
N VAL A 136 -3.47 7.71 14.83
CA VAL A 136 -3.13 8.03 13.44
C VAL A 136 -2.00 7.13 13.02
N ALA A 137 -2.19 6.33 11.95
CA ALA A 137 -1.21 5.34 11.55
C ALA A 137 -1.14 5.19 10.03
N SER A 138 0.03 4.79 9.55
CA SER A 138 0.25 4.49 8.13
C SER A 138 1.32 3.43 7.97
N TYR A 139 1.31 2.70 6.87
CA TYR A 139 2.46 1.96 6.39
C TYR A 139 2.58 2.05 4.88
N THR A 140 3.81 2.03 4.39
CA THR A 140 4.15 2.09 2.96
C THR A 140 5.25 1.08 2.67
N TRP A 141 5.27 0.51 1.45
CA TRP A 141 6.48 -0.21 1.03
C TRP A 141 7.68 0.71 1.13
N ASP A 142 8.81 0.21 1.61
CA ASP A 142 10.06 0.98 1.64
C ASP A 142 10.64 1.10 0.22
N VAL A 143 10.03 1.98 -0.58
CA VAL A 143 10.41 2.21 -1.98
C VAL A 143 11.86 2.69 -2.09
N MET A 144 12.29 3.52 -1.14
CA MET A 144 13.62 4.13 -1.17
C MET A 144 14.71 3.21 -0.61
N GLY A 145 14.34 2.23 0.20
CA GLY A 145 15.25 1.20 0.74
C GLY A 145 15.23 -0.12 -0.03
N GLY A 146 14.45 -0.22 -1.12
CA GLY A 146 14.38 -1.44 -1.92
C GLY A 146 13.39 -2.49 -1.40
N GLY A 147 12.47 -2.11 -0.51
CA GLY A 147 11.52 -3.03 0.14
C GLY A 147 10.24 -3.31 -0.65
N ILE A 148 10.07 -2.73 -1.83
CA ILE A 148 8.86 -3.00 -2.61
C ILE A 148 8.89 -4.41 -3.22
N PRO A 149 7.77 -5.17 -3.25
CA PRO A 149 7.72 -6.51 -3.85
C PRO A 149 8.22 -6.57 -5.30
N ALA A 150 8.06 -5.49 -6.05
CA ALA A 150 8.51 -5.37 -7.44
C ALA A 150 9.98 -4.93 -7.58
N GLN A 151 10.76 -4.84 -6.50
CA GLN A 151 12.14 -4.33 -6.56
C GLN A 151 13.02 -5.08 -7.57
N PRO A 152 13.04 -6.41 -7.64
CA PRO A 152 13.84 -7.10 -8.64
C PRO A 152 13.50 -6.67 -10.08
N LEU A 153 12.22 -6.51 -10.37
CA LEU A 153 11.74 -6.04 -11.67
C LEU A 153 12.19 -4.60 -11.95
N TRP A 154 12.06 -3.72 -10.97
CA TRP A 154 12.44 -2.31 -11.12
C TRP A 154 13.93 -2.13 -11.35
N ASP A 155 14.77 -2.88 -10.62
CA ASP A 155 16.22 -2.81 -10.78
C ASP A 155 16.66 -3.24 -12.19
N GLU A 156 16.08 -4.31 -12.74
CA GLU A 156 16.42 -4.76 -14.08
C GLU A 156 15.89 -3.83 -15.16
N MET A 157 14.71 -3.23 -14.96
CA MET A 157 14.18 -2.20 -15.86
C MET A 157 15.07 -0.94 -15.85
N ASP A 158 15.53 -0.51 -14.67
CA ASP A 158 16.44 0.63 -14.54
C ASP A 158 17.78 0.33 -15.24
N ALA A 159 18.35 -0.89 -15.04
CA ALA A 159 19.58 -1.33 -15.70
C ALA A 159 19.45 -1.41 -17.23
N MET A 160 18.25 -1.65 -17.74
CA MET A 160 17.94 -1.62 -19.18
C MET A 160 17.68 -0.19 -19.72
N GLY A 161 17.80 0.85 -18.88
CA GLY A 161 17.50 2.23 -19.27
C GLY A 161 16.00 2.51 -19.48
N LYS A 162 15.12 1.69 -18.90
CA LYS A 162 13.66 1.77 -19.00
C LYS A 162 13.00 1.85 -17.62
N PRO A 163 13.26 2.92 -16.85
CA PRO A 163 12.82 3.00 -15.47
C PRO A 163 11.30 2.91 -15.34
N ALA A 164 10.84 2.11 -14.40
CA ALA A 164 9.44 2.05 -14.03
C ALA A 164 9.02 3.34 -13.30
N ALA A 165 7.74 3.73 -13.45
CA ALA A 165 7.20 4.86 -12.71
C ALA A 165 7.28 4.60 -11.20
N ARG A 166 7.70 5.60 -10.45
CA ARG A 166 7.74 5.59 -8.99
C ARG A 166 6.53 6.34 -8.42
N PRO A 167 6.09 6.02 -7.21
CA PRO A 167 5.09 6.83 -6.53
C PRO A 167 5.54 8.29 -6.40
N PRO A 168 4.64 9.29 -6.52
CA PRO A 168 4.99 10.70 -6.53
C PRO A 168 5.70 11.16 -5.23
N SER A 169 5.38 10.55 -4.12
CA SER A 169 5.93 10.87 -2.81
C SER A 169 6.77 9.72 -2.23
N ALA A 170 7.58 9.05 -3.06
CA ALA A 170 8.37 7.88 -2.65
C ALA A 170 9.26 8.14 -1.43
N GLU A 171 9.79 9.36 -1.24
CA GLU A 171 10.65 9.72 -0.10
C GLU A 171 9.95 9.53 1.25
N ILE A 172 8.62 9.65 1.33
CA ILE A 172 7.88 9.42 2.58
C ILE A 172 7.95 7.98 3.06
N SER A 173 8.40 7.03 2.23
CA SER A 173 8.60 5.64 2.61
C SER A 173 9.77 5.41 3.56
N ARG A 174 10.66 6.39 3.74
CA ARG A 174 11.77 6.31 4.71
C ARG A 174 11.29 6.55 6.13
N PHE A 175 11.76 5.79 7.09
CA PHE A 175 11.45 6.01 8.52
C PHE A 175 11.75 7.44 8.98
N ALA A 176 12.86 8.03 8.53
CA ALA A 176 13.23 9.39 8.91
C ALA A 176 12.18 10.41 8.44
N ALA A 177 11.70 10.28 7.20
CA ALA A 177 10.69 11.16 6.63
C ALA A 177 9.31 10.98 7.32
N LEU A 178 8.90 9.73 7.58
CA LEU A 178 7.68 9.44 8.33
C LEU A 178 7.73 10.04 9.74
N LYS A 179 8.84 9.81 10.47
CA LYS A 179 9.01 10.36 11.84
C LYS A 179 8.99 11.88 11.83
N ALA A 180 9.67 12.52 10.88
CA ALA A 180 9.67 13.99 10.75
C ALA A 180 8.25 14.50 10.49
N LEU A 181 7.50 13.89 9.58
CA LEU A 181 6.14 14.26 9.28
C LEU A 181 5.22 14.14 10.51
N TRP A 182 5.28 13.04 11.26
CA TRP A 182 4.48 12.83 12.48
C TRP A 182 4.84 13.83 13.57
N ALA A 183 6.13 14.12 13.75
CA ALA A 183 6.61 15.13 14.70
C ALA A 183 6.13 16.54 14.33
N ASP A 184 6.24 16.92 13.07
CA ASP A 184 5.79 18.22 12.53
C ASP A 184 4.28 18.44 12.71
N LEU A 185 3.49 17.37 12.70
CA LEU A 185 2.04 17.42 12.94
C LEU A 185 1.69 17.39 14.42
N GLY A 186 2.66 17.29 15.33
CA GLY A 186 2.43 17.23 16.77
C GLY A 186 1.79 15.91 17.24
N ILE A 187 1.89 14.85 16.45
CA ILE A 187 1.43 13.51 16.85
C ILE A 187 2.35 12.99 17.94
N ARG A 188 1.76 12.45 19.01
CA ARG A 188 2.48 11.97 20.19
C ARG A 188 2.60 10.45 20.20
N ASP A 189 3.44 9.93 21.10
CA ASP A 189 3.64 8.49 21.31
C ASP A 189 3.97 7.76 19.99
N VAL A 190 4.88 8.36 19.22
CA VAL A 190 5.23 7.89 17.88
C VAL A 190 6.06 6.62 17.97
N GLU A 191 5.55 5.55 17.39
CA GLU A 191 6.26 4.29 17.22
C GLU A 191 6.42 3.97 15.73
N THR A 192 7.51 3.28 15.39
CA THR A 192 7.75 2.78 14.04
C THR A 192 8.09 1.31 14.04
N ARG A 193 7.75 0.60 12.96
CA ARG A 193 8.07 -0.82 12.78
C ARG A 193 8.34 -1.11 11.32
N GLU A 194 9.31 -1.99 11.07
CA GLU A 194 9.47 -2.64 9.78
C GLU A 194 8.57 -3.88 9.73
N LEU A 195 7.81 -4.01 8.63
CA LEU A 195 6.93 -5.15 8.38
C LEU A 195 7.54 -5.98 7.25
N VAL A 196 8.19 -7.07 7.60
CA VAL A 196 8.83 -7.95 6.62
C VAL A 196 7.83 -9.03 6.19
N VAL A 197 7.67 -9.19 4.89
CA VAL A 197 6.83 -10.21 4.27
C VAL A 197 7.60 -10.95 3.20
N GLU A 198 7.18 -12.17 2.92
CA GLU A 198 7.74 -12.98 1.84
C GLU A 198 6.63 -13.63 1.01
N ARG A 199 6.95 -13.95 -0.23
CA ARG A 199 6.11 -14.75 -1.10
C ARG A 199 6.97 -15.75 -1.86
N THR A 200 6.56 -17.01 -1.82
CA THR A 200 7.17 -18.07 -2.61
C THR A 200 6.29 -18.33 -3.82
N PHE A 201 6.92 -18.30 -4.98
CA PHE A 201 6.35 -18.65 -6.28
C PHE A 201 6.74 -20.09 -6.59
N ALA A 202 5.85 -20.84 -7.25
CA ALA A 202 6.07 -22.23 -7.57
C ALA A 202 7.34 -22.43 -8.45
N ASP A 203 7.52 -21.51 -9.40
CA ASP A 203 8.66 -21.46 -10.31
C ASP A 203 8.82 -20.03 -10.89
N PHE A 204 9.74 -19.90 -11.86
CA PHE A 204 9.97 -18.62 -12.52
C PHE A 204 8.78 -18.18 -13.40
N ASP A 205 8.05 -19.07 -14.00
CA ASP A 205 6.91 -18.71 -14.84
C ASP A 205 5.74 -18.18 -13.99
N ASP A 206 5.52 -18.72 -12.79
CA ASP A 206 4.58 -18.15 -11.79
C ASP A 206 5.03 -16.75 -11.35
N TYR A 207 6.33 -16.55 -11.03
CA TYR A 207 6.87 -15.22 -10.72
C TYR A 207 6.64 -14.26 -11.90
N TRP A 208 7.00 -14.68 -13.12
CA TRP A 208 6.87 -13.85 -14.32
C TRP A 208 5.43 -13.42 -14.57
N LEU A 209 4.50 -14.36 -14.52
CA LEU A 209 3.06 -14.05 -14.68
C LEU A 209 2.56 -13.10 -13.59
N SER A 210 2.93 -13.36 -12.35
CA SER A 210 2.42 -12.62 -11.19
C SER A 210 3.04 -11.23 -11.08
N MET A 211 4.34 -11.09 -11.24
CA MET A 211 5.07 -9.86 -10.92
C MET A 211 5.39 -9.00 -12.15
N VAL A 212 5.46 -9.58 -13.34
CA VAL A 212 5.81 -8.85 -14.57
C VAL A 212 4.59 -8.64 -15.45
N VAL A 213 3.92 -9.72 -15.86
CA VAL A 213 2.76 -9.63 -16.77
C VAL A 213 1.57 -8.94 -16.10
N SER A 214 1.33 -9.24 -14.82
CA SER A 214 0.24 -8.64 -14.03
C SER A 214 0.56 -7.24 -13.49
N SER A 215 1.76 -6.69 -13.77
CA SER A 215 2.14 -5.35 -13.32
C SER A 215 1.24 -4.27 -13.93
N PRO A 216 0.67 -3.36 -13.13
CA PRO A 216 -0.25 -2.32 -13.59
C PRO A 216 0.42 -1.31 -14.54
N SER A 217 1.75 -1.25 -14.56
CA SER A 217 2.50 -0.38 -15.50
C SER A 217 2.46 -0.87 -16.93
N GLY A 218 1.92 -2.09 -17.20
CA GLY A 218 1.91 -2.67 -18.54
C GLY A 218 3.31 -2.83 -19.13
N ILE A 219 4.31 -3.14 -18.29
CA ILE A 219 5.73 -3.17 -18.67
C ILE A 219 5.96 -3.98 -19.93
N VAL A 220 5.42 -5.22 -19.99
CA VAL A 220 5.62 -6.13 -21.13
C VAL A 220 5.07 -5.51 -22.42
N GLY A 221 3.94 -4.83 -22.36
CA GLY A 221 3.34 -4.17 -23.52
C GLY A 221 4.14 -2.97 -24.06
N LYS A 222 5.11 -2.47 -23.29
CA LYS A 222 5.98 -1.35 -23.65
C LYS A 222 7.36 -1.78 -24.16
N LEU A 223 7.67 -3.07 -24.09
CA LEU A 223 8.92 -3.67 -24.51
C LEU A 223 8.78 -4.35 -25.87
N THR A 224 9.84 -4.32 -26.67
CA THR A 224 9.97 -5.19 -27.84
C THR A 224 10.14 -6.66 -27.40
N GLY A 225 9.96 -7.60 -28.33
CA GLY A 225 10.17 -9.02 -28.03
C GLY A 225 11.60 -9.32 -27.54
N ALA A 226 12.62 -8.67 -28.14
CA ALA A 226 14.02 -8.83 -27.72
C ALA A 226 14.26 -8.27 -26.31
N GLU A 227 13.68 -7.10 -25.97
CA GLU A 227 13.78 -6.50 -24.64
C GLU A 227 13.05 -7.35 -23.58
N THR A 228 11.90 -7.92 -23.93
CA THR A 228 11.17 -8.84 -23.06
C THR A 228 11.99 -10.10 -22.75
N ALA A 229 12.62 -10.68 -23.76
CA ALA A 229 13.49 -11.84 -23.59
C ALA A 229 14.73 -11.53 -22.71
N GLU A 230 15.33 -10.37 -22.91
CA GLU A 230 16.46 -9.91 -22.09
C GLU A 230 16.03 -9.66 -20.63
N LEU A 231 14.89 -9.01 -20.39
CA LEU A 231 14.35 -8.82 -19.04
C LEU A 231 14.09 -10.18 -18.35
N LYS A 232 13.50 -11.14 -19.08
CA LYS A 232 13.24 -12.47 -18.57
C LYS A 232 14.53 -13.16 -18.14
N ARG A 233 15.56 -13.13 -18.99
CA ARG A 233 16.88 -13.71 -18.70
C ARG A 233 17.51 -13.05 -17.45
N ARG A 234 17.54 -11.73 -17.37
CA ARG A 234 18.12 -10.99 -16.24
C ARG A 234 17.43 -11.33 -14.92
N LEU A 235 16.11 -11.39 -14.92
CA LEU A 235 15.35 -11.78 -13.73
C LEU A 235 15.59 -13.24 -13.33
N GLN A 236 15.77 -14.16 -14.29
CA GLN A 236 16.16 -15.55 -14.01
C GLN A 236 17.54 -15.64 -13.35
N ASP A 237 18.51 -14.87 -13.87
CA ASP A 237 19.87 -14.84 -13.30
C ASP A 237 19.89 -14.23 -11.89
N ARG A 238 19.00 -13.27 -11.62
CA ARG A 238 18.93 -12.55 -10.34
C ARG A 238 18.18 -13.29 -9.25
N LEU A 239 17.17 -14.07 -9.60
CA LEU A 239 16.27 -14.71 -8.66
C LEU A 239 16.65 -16.19 -8.47
N PRO A 240 17.36 -16.52 -7.39
CA PRO A 240 17.80 -17.90 -7.17
C PRO A 240 16.59 -18.80 -6.91
N ALA A 241 16.50 -19.88 -7.68
CA ALA A 241 15.54 -20.93 -7.44
C ALA A 241 16.08 -21.93 -6.42
N SER A 242 15.19 -22.46 -5.58
CA SER A 242 15.48 -23.62 -4.71
C SER A 242 15.69 -24.88 -5.53
N ALA A 243 16.09 -25.98 -4.87
CA ALA A 243 16.22 -27.29 -5.51
C ALA A 243 14.91 -27.81 -6.15
N SER A 244 13.75 -27.33 -5.68
CA SER A 244 12.43 -27.64 -6.25
C SER A 244 12.02 -26.69 -7.39
N GLY A 245 12.83 -25.68 -7.72
CA GLY A 245 12.50 -24.63 -8.69
C GLY A 245 11.75 -23.44 -8.11
N ALA A 246 11.34 -23.48 -6.85
CA ALA A 246 10.60 -22.39 -6.20
C ALA A 246 11.47 -21.15 -5.98
N ILE A 247 10.86 -19.97 -6.13
CA ILE A 247 11.51 -18.66 -5.96
C ILE A 247 10.85 -17.94 -4.79
N THR A 248 11.64 -17.56 -3.78
CA THR A 248 11.16 -16.74 -2.67
C THR A 248 11.65 -15.30 -2.81
N VAL A 249 10.73 -14.36 -2.76
CA VAL A 249 11.00 -12.92 -2.78
C VAL A 249 10.58 -12.34 -1.44
N HIS A 250 11.43 -11.47 -0.89
CA HIS A 250 11.17 -10.72 0.34
C HIS A 250 10.82 -9.28 0.00
N ALA A 251 9.93 -8.71 0.81
CA ALA A 251 9.58 -7.30 0.75
C ALA A 251 9.39 -6.77 2.16
N TRP A 252 9.54 -5.46 2.34
CA TRP A 252 9.28 -4.85 3.64
C TRP A 252 8.63 -3.48 3.51
N ALA A 253 7.80 -3.18 4.48
CA ALA A 253 7.13 -1.90 4.58
C ALA A 253 7.56 -1.16 5.86
N THR A 254 7.65 0.15 5.76
CA THR A 254 7.83 1.03 6.90
C THR A 254 6.48 1.41 7.47
N ALA A 255 6.26 1.14 8.75
CA ALA A 255 5.03 1.46 9.46
C ALA A 255 5.28 2.50 10.54
N ILE A 256 4.29 3.37 10.75
CA ILE A 256 4.27 4.40 11.78
C ILE A 256 2.88 4.49 12.40
N LYS A 257 2.81 4.66 13.72
CA LYS A 257 1.60 5.03 14.45
C LYS A 257 1.92 6.08 15.50
N GLY A 258 0.91 6.78 15.93
CA GLY A 258 0.97 7.72 17.05
C GLY A 258 -0.42 8.13 17.47
N ARG A 259 -0.50 9.04 18.45
CA ARG A 259 -1.77 9.51 19.01
C ARG A 259 -1.96 11.00 18.75
N LYS A 260 -3.18 11.39 18.43
CA LYS A 260 -3.57 12.80 18.46
C LYS A 260 -3.47 13.32 19.90
N ALA A 261 -2.87 14.48 20.07
CA ALA A 261 -2.86 15.16 21.37
C ALA A 261 -4.28 15.36 21.92
N ALA A 262 -4.42 15.28 23.24
CA ALA A 262 -5.70 15.52 23.93
C ALA A 262 -6.16 16.97 23.81
#